data_a1813e8036021ccbe6f5824b4b4507d9
#
_entry.id   a1813e8036021ccbe6f5824b4b4507d9
#
_cell.length_a   1.000
_cell.length_b   1.000
_cell.length_c   1.000
_cell.angle_alpha   90.00
_cell.angle_beta   90.00
_cell.angle_gamma   90.00
#
_symmetry.space_group_name_H-M   'P 1'
#
loop_
_entity.id
_entity.type
_entity.pdbx_description
1 polymer ?
#
loop_
_entity_poly.entity_id
_entity_poly.type
_entity_poly.pdbx_seq_one_letter_code
_entity_poly.pdbx_strand_id
1 'polypeptide(L)'
;MTPLVRVDHIGIAVESIADGEPLLELLGAEKLVHKRDDDQGFTWAYYELGNASRLELLEPIDGAESFLTGFLEARGPGLHHVTLEVADIEGTMAVLEEEGVRVIDYTERDGYLEAFVPPSEAAGVLFQLMEYTGDFQVEFGDKAVIGGSRLGE
;
A
#
# COMPACT_ATOMS: atom_id res chain seq x y z
N MET A 1 -2.45 -0.50 -23.75
CA MET A 1 -1.68 -0.63 -22.49
C MET A 1 -1.93 0.59 -21.65
N THR A 2 -2.40 0.36 -20.44
CA THR A 2 -2.61 1.45 -19.48
C THR A 2 -1.30 1.80 -18.81
N PRO A 3 -0.97 3.09 -18.68
CA PRO A 3 0.32 3.47 -18.13
C PRO A 3 0.40 3.22 -16.64
N LEU A 4 1.46 2.54 -16.23
CA LEU A 4 1.93 2.51 -14.86
C LEU A 4 2.48 3.90 -14.52
N VAL A 5 2.02 4.48 -13.42
CA VAL A 5 2.50 5.81 -13.00
C VAL A 5 3.81 5.67 -12.22
N ARG A 6 3.82 4.86 -11.16
CA ARG A 6 4.99 4.68 -10.30
C ARG A 6 4.79 3.56 -9.28
N VAL A 7 5.85 3.22 -8.57
CA VAL A 7 5.71 2.49 -7.30
C VAL A 7 5.22 3.51 -6.26
N ASP A 8 4.03 3.29 -5.75
CA ASP A 8 3.41 4.19 -4.77
C ASP A 8 4.04 4.03 -3.38
N HIS A 9 4.09 2.80 -2.91
CA HIS A 9 4.74 2.47 -1.64
C HIS A 9 5.07 0.98 -1.56
N ILE A 10 5.89 0.64 -0.57
CA ILE A 10 6.22 -0.73 -0.20
C ILE A 10 5.66 -0.98 1.19
N GLY A 11 4.85 -2.02 1.33
CA GLY A 11 4.24 -2.41 2.60
C GLY A 11 5.07 -3.45 3.33
N ILE A 12 5.32 -3.22 4.62
CA ILE A 12 6.09 -4.08 5.50
C ILE A 12 5.20 -4.48 6.67
N ALA A 13 5.00 -5.78 6.86
CA ALA A 13 4.27 -6.30 8.01
C ALA A 13 5.19 -6.36 9.23
N VAL A 14 4.72 -5.84 10.35
CA VAL A 14 5.45 -5.83 11.61
C VAL A 14 4.53 -6.32 12.74
N GLU A 15 5.12 -6.85 13.80
CA GLU A 15 4.36 -7.19 15.01
C GLU A 15 3.87 -5.92 15.70
N SER A 16 4.71 -4.87 15.68
CA SER A 16 4.38 -3.56 16.20
C SER A 16 5.07 -2.49 15.36
N ILE A 17 4.35 -1.42 15.03
CA ILE A 17 4.91 -0.27 14.33
C ILE A 17 6.08 0.32 15.12
N ALA A 18 6.00 0.30 16.46
CA ALA A 18 7.08 0.75 17.33
C ALA A 18 8.39 -0.02 17.13
N ASP A 19 8.35 -1.23 16.61
CA ASP A 19 9.57 -2.02 16.33
C ASP A 19 10.29 -1.55 15.07
N GLY A 20 9.56 -1.13 14.05
CA GLY A 20 10.13 -0.72 12.77
C GLY A 20 10.40 0.79 12.66
N GLU A 21 9.67 1.60 13.37
CA GLU A 21 9.73 3.06 13.28
C GLU A 21 11.10 3.66 13.64
N PRO A 22 11.81 3.21 14.69
CA PRO A 22 13.08 3.84 15.06
C PRO A 22 14.15 3.82 13.96
N LEU A 23 14.24 2.74 13.20
CA LEU A 23 15.17 2.68 12.08
C LEU A 23 14.82 3.69 10.98
N LEU A 24 13.52 3.80 10.67
CA LEU A 24 13.06 4.73 9.64
C LEU A 24 13.34 6.18 10.05
N GLU A 25 13.12 6.52 11.31
CA GLU A 25 13.42 7.85 11.84
C GLU A 25 14.92 8.17 11.77
N LEU A 26 15.78 7.20 12.14
CA LEU A 26 17.23 7.35 12.04
C LEU A 26 17.69 7.57 10.60
N LEU A 27 16.99 6.99 9.62
CA LEU A 27 17.26 7.19 8.20
C LEU A 27 16.70 8.51 7.65
N GLY A 28 16.03 9.30 8.48
CA GLY A 28 15.45 10.57 8.08
C GLY A 28 14.05 10.47 7.51
N ALA A 29 13.36 9.36 7.73
CA ALA A 29 11.98 9.21 7.30
C ALA A 29 11.06 10.16 8.06
N GLU A 30 10.08 10.68 7.36
CA GLU A 30 9.04 11.53 7.93
C GLU A 30 7.72 10.78 7.96
N LYS A 31 7.12 10.65 9.13
CA LYS A 31 5.80 10.04 9.28
C LYS A 31 4.73 10.96 8.68
N LEU A 32 4.03 10.48 7.66
CA LEU A 32 2.95 11.22 7.01
C LEU A 32 1.61 10.98 7.68
N VAL A 33 1.33 9.74 8.08
CA VAL A 33 0.06 9.34 8.66
C VAL A 33 0.23 8.10 9.51
N HIS A 34 -0.62 7.96 10.53
CA HIS A 34 -0.72 6.79 11.38
C HIS A 34 -2.20 6.58 11.66
N LYS A 35 -2.77 5.51 11.15
CA LYS A 35 -4.22 5.30 11.19
C LYS A 35 -4.57 3.86 11.59
N ARG A 36 -5.56 3.76 12.45
CA ARG A 36 -6.17 2.48 12.84
C ARG A 36 -7.39 2.22 11.97
N ASP A 37 -7.47 1.03 11.42
CA ASP A 37 -8.59 0.57 10.61
C ASP A 37 -9.21 -0.65 11.29
N ASP A 38 -10.25 -0.41 12.10
CA ASP A 38 -10.94 -1.47 12.83
C ASP A 38 -11.71 -2.41 11.91
N ASP A 39 -12.18 -1.92 10.77
CA ASP A 39 -12.94 -2.73 9.80
C ASP A 39 -12.05 -3.78 9.13
N GLN A 40 -10.81 -3.40 8.81
CA GLN A 40 -9.85 -4.30 8.20
C GLN A 40 -8.96 -5.04 9.21
N GLY A 41 -8.98 -4.64 10.48
CA GLY A 41 -8.28 -5.32 11.56
C GLY A 41 -6.79 -5.02 11.67
N PHE A 42 -6.34 -3.88 11.16
CA PHE A 42 -4.94 -3.50 11.27
C PHE A 42 -4.75 -1.99 11.43
N THR A 43 -3.57 -1.62 11.91
CA THR A 43 -3.10 -0.23 11.97
C THR A 43 -2.00 -0.06 10.94
N TRP A 44 -1.96 1.07 10.27
CA TRP A 44 -0.96 1.36 9.27
C TRP A 44 -0.38 2.75 9.45
N ALA A 45 0.87 2.90 9.03
CA ALA A 45 1.58 4.17 9.06
C ALA A 45 2.40 4.36 7.80
N TYR A 46 2.33 5.54 7.20
CA TYR A 46 3.14 5.91 6.04
C TYR A 46 4.30 6.79 6.46
N TYR A 47 5.43 6.51 5.85
CA TYR A 47 6.67 7.25 6.02
C TYR A 47 7.21 7.65 4.66
N GLU A 48 7.61 8.90 4.54
CA GLU A 48 8.33 9.37 3.36
C GLU A 48 9.83 9.29 3.60
N LEU A 49 10.53 8.70 2.64
CA LEU A 49 11.99 8.60 2.61
C LEU A 49 12.47 9.28 1.33
N GLY A 50 13.21 10.37 1.49
CA GLY A 50 13.64 11.13 0.33
C GLY A 50 12.49 11.79 -0.40
N ASN A 51 12.57 11.88 -1.72
CA ASN A 51 11.59 12.57 -2.53
C ASN A 51 10.56 11.61 -3.12
N ALA A 52 9.33 11.68 -2.62
CA ALA A 52 8.18 10.93 -3.09
C ALA A 52 8.28 9.39 -2.97
N SER A 53 9.27 8.87 -2.24
CA SER A 53 9.36 7.45 -1.93
C SER A 53 8.70 7.17 -0.59
N ARG A 54 7.90 6.12 -0.52
CA ARG A 54 7.15 5.82 0.71
C ARG A 54 7.29 4.37 1.13
N LEU A 55 7.33 4.17 2.44
CA LEU A 55 7.17 2.87 3.09
C LEU A 55 5.91 2.91 3.95
N GLU A 56 5.23 1.77 4.03
CA GLU A 56 4.09 1.57 4.91
C GLU A 56 4.44 0.49 5.92
N LEU A 57 4.22 0.74 7.20
CA LEU A 57 4.26 -0.28 8.23
C LEU A 57 2.83 -0.70 8.56
N LEU A 58 2.61 -2.01 8.63
CA LEU A 58 1.30 -2.62 8.90
C LEU A 58 1.41 -3.45 10.18
N GLU A 59 0.58 -3.15 11.17
CA GLU A 59 0.53 -3.80 12.46
C GLU A 59 -0.86 -4.40 12.69
N PRO A 60 -0.98 -5.68 13.06
CA PRO A 60 -2.29 -6.26 13.36
C PRO A 60 -2.90 -5.65 14.63
N ILE A 61 -4.22 -5.53 14.65
CA ILE A 61 -4.95 -5.15 15.86
C ILE A 61 -5.13 -6.41 16.70
N ASP A 62 -4.80 -6.33 17.98
CA ASP A 62 -4.95 -7.44 18.92
C ASP A 62 -6.39 -7.96 18.95
N GLY A 63 -6.55 -9.27 18.79
CA GLY A 63 -7.84 -9.95 18.81
C GLY A 63 -8.67 -9.80 17.52
N ALA A 64 -8.19 -9.05 16.53
CA ALA A 64 -8.84 -8.95 15.25
C ALA A 64 -8.22 -9.95 14.24
N GLU A 65 -9.06 -10.52 13.40
CA GLU A 65 -8.55 -11.32 12.27
C GLU A 65 -8.29 -10.40 11.07
N SER A 66 -7.13 -10.56 10.47
CA SER A 66 -6.76 -9.84 9.25
C SER A 66 -5.80 -10.68 8.42
N PHE A 67 -5.56 -10.26 7.19
CA PHE A 67 -4.54 -10.89 6.34
C PHE A 67 -3.15 -10.85 6.99
N LEU A 68 -2.87 -9.86 7.85
CA LEU A 68 -1.58 -9.74 8.53
C LEU A 68 -1.34 -10.86 9.54
N THR A 69 -2.38 -11.29 10.24
CA THR A 69 -2.25 -12.35 11.26
C THR A 69 -1.70 -13.62 10.62
N GLY A 70 -2.30 -14.08 9.53
CA GLY A 70 -1.83 -15.26 8.82
C GLY A 70 -0.45 -15.09 8.20
N PHE A 71 -0.16 -13.90 7.66
CA PHE A 71 1.15 -13.60 7.10
C PHE A 71 2.26 -13.66 8.17
N LEU A 72 2.05 -13.01 9.30
CA LEU A 72 3.03 -12.98 10.40
C LEU A 72 3.24 -14.37 11.00
N GLU A 73 2.18 -15.17 11.16
CA GLU A 73 2.29 -16.55 11.62
C GLU A 73 3.09 -17.43 10.67
N ALA A 74 2.89 -17.27 9.38
CA ALA A 74 3.55 -18.09 8.36
C ALA A 74 4.98 -17.65 8.06
N ARG A 75 5.28 -16.36 8.09
CA ARG A 75 6.54 -15.79 7.59
C ARG A 75 7.28 -14.91 8.58
N GLY A 76 6.62 -14.45 9.65
CA GLY A 76 7.17 -13.42 10.54
C GLY A 76 7.17 -12.04 9.89
N PRO A 77 7.71 -11.03 10.59
CA PRO A 77 7.81 -9.67 10.05
C PRO A 77 8.62 -9.59 8.77
N GLY A 78 8.23 -8.73 7.85
CA GLY A 78 8.97 -8.53 6.62
C GLY A 78 8.13 -7.92 5.51
N LEU A 79 8.68 -7.92 4.30
CA LEU A 79 8.05 -7.36 3.11
C LEU A 79 6.71 -8.06 2.86
N HIS A 80 5.63 -7.27 2.78
CA HIS A 80 4.28 -7.79 2.54
C HIS A 80 3.82 -7.58 1.10
N HIS A 81 3.92 -6.35 0.59
CA HIS A 81 3.45 -6.05 -0.76
C HIS A 81 4.18 -4.85 -1.37
N VAL A 82 4.05 -4.73 -2.68
CA VAL A 82 4.44 -3.55 -3.45
C VAL A 82 3.18 -2.96 -4.06
N THR A 83 2.96 -1.68 -3.85
CA THR A 83 1.82 -0.97 -4.42
C THR A 83 2.26 -0.17 -5.64
N LEU A 84 1.57 -0.43 -6.74
CA LEU A 84 1.79 0.25 -8.02
C LEU A 84 0.62 1.19 -8.28
N GLU A 85 0.91 2.46 -8.47
CA GLU A 85 -0.09 3.41 -8.91
C GLU A 85 -0.30 3.29 -10.41
N VAL A 86 -1.55 3.20 -10.83
CA VAL A 86 -1.96 3.12 -12.22
C VAL A 86 -2.92 4.28 -12.56
N ALA A 87 -2.90 4.72 -13.80
CA ALA A 87 -3.76 5.83 -14.23
C ALA A 87 -5.22 5.39 -14.46
N ASP A 88 -5.44 4.12 -14.76
CA ASP A 88 -6.75 3.54 -15.03
C ASP A 88 -6.73 2.07 -14.56
N ILE A 89 -7.29 1.82 -13.38
CA ILE A 89 -7.24 0.49 -12.78
C ILE A 89 -8.14 -0.50 -13.53
N GLU A 90 -9.30 -0.08 -13.98
CA GLU A 90 -10.20 -0.98 -14.72
C GLU A 90 -9.59 -1.39 -16.06
N GLY A 91 -9.01 -0.45 -16.78
CA GLY A 91 -8.28 -0.75 -18.01
C GLY A 91 -7.04 -1.62 -17.76
N THR A 92 -6.32 -1.39 -16.68
CA THR A 92 -5.18 -2.22 -16.30
C THR A 92 -5.61 -3.65 -15.98
N MET A 93 -6.69 -3.82 -15.22
CA MET A 93 -7.25 -5.13 -14.90
C MET A 93 -7.66 -5.88 -16.16
N ALA A 94 -8.33 -5.19 -17.10
CA ALA A 94 -8.76 -5.80 -18.36
C ALA A 94 -7.57 -6.32 -19.17
N VAL A 95 -6.49 -5.54 -19.26
CA VAL A 95 -5.26 -5.96 -19.98
C VAL A 95 -4.63 -7.19 -19.31
N LEU A 96 -4.55 -7.20 -17.97
CA LEU A 96 -3.99 -8.33 -17.24
C LEU A 96 -4.81 -9.60 -17.45
N GLU A 97 -6.14 -9.49 -17.36
CA GLU A 97 -7.05 -10.62 -17.53
C GLU A 97 -7.01 -11.17 -18.96
N GLU A 98 -6.90 -10.32 -19.98
CA GLU A 98 -6.73 -10.75 -21.36
C GLU A 98 -5.46 -11.57 -21.56
N GLU A 99 -4.41 -11.26 -20.82
CA GLU A 99 -3.14 -12.01 -20.83
C GLU A 99 -3.15 -13.21 -19.88
N GLY A 100 -4.27 -13.51 -19.25
CA GLY A 100 -4.45 -14.67 -18.39
C GLY A 100 -3.94 -14.45 -16.95
N VAL A 101 -3.65 -13.22 -16.55
CA VAL A 101 -3.24 -12.89 -15.18
C VAL A 101 -4.48 -12.64 -14.34
N ARG A 102 -4.62 -13.40 -13.26
CA ARG A 102 -5.76 -13.25 -12.35
C ARG A 102 -5.58 -12.03 -11.46
N VAL A 103 -6.61 -11.19 -11.41
CA VAL A 103 -6.70 -10.04 -10.51
C VAL A 103 -7.81 -10.30 -9.50
N ILE A 104 -7.59 -9.99 -8.24
CA ILE A 104 -8.52 -10.28 -7.14
C ILE A 104 -8.81 -9.03 -6.30
N ASP A 105 -9.88 -9.12 -5.52
CA ASP A 105 -10.23 -8.15 -4.46
C ASP A 105 -10.31 -6.70 -4.93
N TYR A 106 -10.90 -6.50 -6.13
CA TYR A 106 -11.20 -5.14 -6.58
C TYR A 106 -12.17 -4.47 -5.61
N THR A 107 -11.77 -3.35 -5.06
CA THR A 107 -12.53 -2.62 -4.04
C THR A 107 -12.43 -1.11 -4.29
N GLU A 108 -13.58 -0.46 -4.15
CA GLU A 108 -13.67 0.99 -4.14
C GLU A 108 -13.56 1.48 -2.70
N ARG A 109 -12.57 2.33 -2.44
CA ARG A 109 -12.33 2.94 -1.14
C ARG A 109 -12.57 4.44 -1.20
N ASP A 110 -12.57 5.07 -0.04
CA ASP A 110 -12.65 6.53 0.01
C ASP A 110 -11.33 7.13 -0.49
N GLY A 111 -11.39 7.73 -1.67
CA GLY A 111 -10.27 8.40 -2.32
C GLY A 111 -9.39 7.53 -3.20
N TYR A 112 -9.66 6.23 -3.32
CA TYR A 112 -8.90 5.36 -4.21
C TYR A 112 -9.64 4.08 -4.58
N LEU A 113 -9.22 3.48 -5.69
CA LEU A 113 -9.59 2.15 -6.12
C LEU A 113 -8.40 1.22 -5.92
N GLU A 114 -8.65 -0.01 -5.53
CA GLU A 114 -7.58 -1.00 -5.35
C GLU A 114 -7.96 -2.36 -5.93
N ALA A 115 -6.95 -3.10 -6.34
CA ALA A 115 -7.07 -4.51 -6.72
C ALA A 115 -5.71 -5.18 -6.47
N PHE A 116 -5.68 -6.50 -6.50
CA PHE A 116 -4.46 -7.23 -6.17
C PHE A 116 -4.14 -8.27 -7.25
N VAL A 117 -2.84 -8.36 -7.54
CA VAL A 117 -2.29 -9.49 -8.29
C VAL A 117 -1.64 -10.43 -7.28
N PRO A 118 -2.19 -11.64 -7.09
CA PRO A 118 -1.69 -12.54 -6.05
C PRO A 118 -0.28 -13.04 -6.35
N PRO A 119 0.49 -13.47 -5.33
CA PRO A 119 1.86 -13.92 -5.50
C PRO A 119 2.04 -15.05 -6.51
N SER A 120 1.03 -15.92 -6.66
CA SER A 120 1.07 -17.02 -7.64
C SER A 120 1.14 -16.55 -9.10
N GLU A 121 0.66 -15.34 -9.37
CA GLU A 121 0.68 -14.73 -10.71
C GLU A 121 1.91 -13.84 -10.92
N ALA A 122 2.62 -13.48 -9.84
CA ALA A 122 3.62 -12.42 -9.83
C ALA A 122 4.96 -12.86 -9.23
N ALA A 123 5.36 -14.11 -9.46
CA ALA A 123 6.63 -14.68 -9.02
C ALA A 123 6.88 -14.57 -7.51
N GLY A 124 5.83 -14.69 -6.71
CA GLY A 124 5.94 -14.70 -5.24
C GLY A 124 5.75 -13.33 -4.58
N VAL A 125 5.44 -12.28 -5.33
CA VAL A 125 5.21 -10.94 -4.80
C VAL A 125 3.72 -10.59 -4.85
N LEU A 126 3.17 -10.11 -3.76
CA LEU A 126 1.82 -9.53 -3.78
C LEU A 126 1.93 -8.10 -4.31
N PHE A 127 1.30 -7.84 -5.45
CA PHE A 127 1.17 -6.48 -5.97
C PHE A 127 -0.23 -5.93 -5.68
N GLN A 128 -0.27 -4.74 -5.12
CA GLN A 128 -1.48 -3.94 -5.03
C GLN A 128 -1.48 -2.95 -6.20
N LEU A 129 -2.56 -2.90 -6.95
CA LEU A 129 -2.81 -1.87 -7.94
C LEU A 129 -3.67 -0.80 -7.28
N MET A 130 -3.35 0.46 -7.50
CA MET A 130 -4.07 1.57 -6.88
C MET A 130 -4.25 2.71 -7.87
N GLU A 131 -5.48 3.23 -7.96
CA GLU A 131 -5.80 4.45 -8.68
C GLU A 131 -6.38 5.46 -7.69
N TYR A 132 -5.77 6.64 -7.60
CA TYR A 132 -6.30 7.70 -6.75
C TYR A 132 -7.49 8.38 -7.42
N THR A 133 -8.61 8.47 -6.71
CA THR A 133 -9.85 9.08 -7.20
C THR A 133 -10.27 10.31 -6.41
N GLY A 134 -9.65 10.52 -5.25
CA GLY A 134 -9.96 11.62 -4.35
C GLY A 134 -8.78 12.51 -4.05
N ASP A 135 -9.02 13.48 -3.20
CA ASP A 135 -8.02 14.42 -2.73
C ASP A 135 -7.43 13.92 -1.40
N PHE A 136 -6.31 13.20 -1.49
CA PHE A 136 -5.60 12.69 -0.32
C PHE A 136 -4.90 13.76 0.50
N GLN A 137 -4.80 14.97 -0.02
CA GLN A 137 -4.21 16.10 0.69
C GLN A 137 -4.92 16.38 2.01
N VAL A 138 -6.24 16.25 2.03
CA VAL A 138 -7.05 16.46 3.23
C VAL A 138 -6.69 15.48 4.33
N GLU A 139 -6.35 14.24 3.96
CA GLU A 139 -6.04 13.18 4.90
C GLU A 139 -4.58 13.12 5.30
N PHE A 140 -3.68 13.32 4.34
CA PHE A 140 -2.24 13.14 4.55
C PHE A 140 -1.44 14.43 4.67
N GLY A 141 -2.09 15.58 4.44
CA GLY A 141 -1.43 16.89 4.49
C GLY A 141 -0.65 17.22 3.22
N ASP A 142 0.13 18.28 3.30
CA ASP A 142 0.81 18.88 2.16
C ASP A 142 1.83 17.96 1.46
N LYS A 143 2.23 16.89 2.13
CA LYS A 143 3.21 15.95 1.60
C LYS A 143 2.61 14.74 0.91
N ALA A 144 1.31 14.60 0.98
CA ALA A 144 0.62 13.54 0.30
C ALA A 144 0.74 13.68 -1.22
N VAL A 145 0.41 12.64 -1.93
CA VAL A 145 0.34 12.66 -3.39
C VAL A 145 -1.13 12.69 -3.82
N ILE A 146 -1.40 13.35 -4.92
CA ILE A 146 -2.71 13.38 -5.56
C ILE A 146 -2.52 12.95 -7.00
N GLY A 147 -3.28 11.94 -7.42
CA GLY A 147 -3.26 11.49 -8.81
C GLY A 147 -1.86 11.15 -9.33
N GLY A 148 -1.02 10.59 -8.48
CA GLY A 148 0.34 10.21 -8.84
C GLY A 148 1.37 11.33 -8.76
N SER A 149 0.94 12.55 -8.50
CA SER A 149 1.84 13.68 -8.38
C SER A 149 2.12 14.01 -6.93
N ARG A 150 3.36 14.28 -6.64
CA ARG A 150 3.77 14.78 -5.35
C ARG A 150 3.20 16.19 -5.15
N LEU A 151 2.58 16.43 -4.02
CA LEU A 151 2.09 17.75 -3.69
C LEU A 151 3.26 18.72 -3.46
N GLY A 152 3.13 19.92 -4.00
CA GLY A 152 4.15 20.97 -3.90
C GLY A 152 5.24 20.88 -4.96
N GLU A 153 5.12 20.01 -5.88
CA GLU A 153 5.98 19.94 -7.06
C GLU A 153 5.59 20.96 -8.13
#